data_9a3f2b96bf49a4d890ee7f1c056230fe
#
_entry.id   9a3f2b96bf49a4d890ee7f1c056230fe
#
_cell.length_a   1.000
_cell.length_b   1.000
_cell.length_c   1.000
_cell.angle_alpha   90.00
_cell.angle_beta   90.00
_cell.angle_gamma   90.00
#
_symmetry.space_group_name_H-M   'P 1'
#
loop_
_entity.id
_entity.type
_entity.pdbx_description
1 polymer ?
#
loop_
_entity_poly.entity_id
_entity_poly.type
_entity_poly.pdbx_seq_one_letter_code
_entity_poly.pdbx_strand_id
1 'polypeptide(L)'
;MYLRVSVTDRCNLRCTYCLPEDAHFAPSRAAPDELDRLMAAVCASVPVNKIRLTGGEPTLCPSLTQHIRTAAWLVPTVGLTTNGVVLERLLPELREAGLNRLNISLDAADSEGFRRATRHDRFAAVLGSIRAAKRAGFTPLKINAVATIDTDPAALARLAIAEGIHLRFIELMDIGVAHADWADRHEPASALRERLEQAGVAIAEAPDRDEPTSRVWTVNGVDPAATTLGFITTVTSPFCATCDRIRLTSQGRLHTCLFDERGVDLLPLLRADDLVGLDAAIRQAVSAKAPPPRFQRSGIMAGIGG
;
A
#
# COMPACT_ATOMS: atom_id res chain seq x y z
N MET A 1 4.91 -9.83 -12.77
CA MET A 1 3.84 -9.63 -11.78
C MET A 1 4.36 -8.83 -10.58
N TYR A 2 3.45 -8.28 -9.78
CA TYR A 2 3.76 -7.49 -8.59
C TYR A 2 3.22 -8.19 -7.35
N LEU A 3 4.10 -8.74 -6.51
CA LEU A 3 3.76 -9.39 -5.25
C LEU A 3 3.73 -8.38 -4.10
N ARG A 4 2.61 -8.31 -3.38
CA ARG A 4 2.51 -7.59 -2.11
C ARG A 4 2.54 -8.61 -0.98
N VAL A 5 3.37 -8.38 0.04
CA VAL A 5 3.53 -9.29 1.18
C VAL A 5 3.17 -8.57 2.45
N SER A 6 2.10 -9.01 3.11
CA SER A 6 1.76 -8.56 4.47
C SER A 6 2.63 -9.33 5.46
N VAL A 7 3.56 -8.64 6.12
CA VAL A 7 4.49 -9.27 7.07
C VAL A 7 3.94 -9.31 8.49
N THR A 8 2.85 -8.58 8.75
CA THR A 8 2.15 -8.55 10.05
C THR A 8 0.78 -7.93 9.90
N ASP A 9 -0.17 -8.34 10.72
CA ASP A 9 -1.50 -7.71 10.80
C ASP A 9 -1.53 -6.57 11.82
N ARG A 10 -0.50 -6.45 12.68
CA ARG A 10 -0.43 -5.41 13.72
C ARG A 10 -0.22 -4.03 13.12
N CYS A 11 -0.88 -3.03 13.71
CA CYS A 11 -0.71 -1.62 13.36
C CYS A 11 -0.73 -0.75 14.63
N ASN A 12 0.05 0.31 14.63
CA ASN A 12 0.12 1.32 15.70
C ASN A 12 -0.75 2.56 15.43
N LEU A 13 -1.55 2.54 14.37
CA LEU A 13 -2.61 3.51 14.08
C LEU A 13 -3.97 2.81 14.04
N ARG A 14 -5.04 3.60 14.11
CA ARG A 14 -6.44 3.18 14.02
C ARG A 14 -7.17 4.03 13.00
N CYS A 15 -6.68 4.02 11.75
CA CYS A 15 -7.31 4.79 10.68
C CYS A 15 -8.78 4.42 10.56
N THR A 16 -9.63 5.45 10.47
CA THR A 16 -11.10 5.32 10.56
C THR A 16 -11.71 4.43 9.48
N TYR A 17 -11.01 4.27 8.37
CA TYR A 17 -11.44 3.43 7.24
C TYR A 17 -10.78 2.03 7.24
N CYS A 18 -9.80 1.76 8.11
CA CYS A 18 -8.95 0.56 8.02
C CYS A 18 -9.17 -0.41 9.18
N LEU A 19 -9.15 0.10 10.41
CA LEU A 19 -9.20 -0.70 11.63
C LEU A 19 -10.23 -0.16 12.61
N PRO A 20 -11.01 -1.04 13.27
CA PRO A 20 -11.81 -0.64 14.41
C PRO A 20 -10.90 -0.17 15.56
N GLU A 21 -11.45 0.62 16.46
CA GLU A 21 -10.70 1.22 17.57
C GLU A 21 -10.17 0.16 18.54
N ASP A 22 -10.98 -0.86 18.77
CA ASP A 22 -10.72 -2.02 19.62
C ASP A 22 -10.09 -3.21 18.88
N ALA A 23 -9.45 -2.97 17.72
CA ALA A 23 -8.90 -4.05 16.89
C ALA A 23 -7.94 -4.94 17.69
N HIS A 24 -8.23 -6.23 17.69
CA HIS A 24 -7.36 -7.28 18.21
C HIS A 24 -6.66 -8.00 17.05
N PHE A 25 -5.38 -8.30 17.24
CA PHE A 25 -4.57 -8.95 16.21
C PHE A 25 -4.20 -10.36 16.64
N ALA A 26 -4.59 -11.35 15.83
CA ALA A 26 -4.10 -12.70 15.98
C ALA A 26 -2.58 -12.77 15.69
N PRO A 27 -1.85 -13.69 16.31
CA PRO A 27 -0.48 -13.99 15.89
C PRO A 27 -0.44 -14.41 14.41
N SER A 28 0.63 -14.07 13.71
CA SER A 28 0.90 -14.58 12.36
C SER A 28 0.98 -16.10 12.41
N ARG A 29 0.34 -16.77 11.45
CA ARG A 29 0.42 -18.25 11.33
C ARG A 29 1.75 -18.70 10.74
N ALA A 30 2.27 -17.91 9.77
CA ALA A 30 3.56 -18.17 9.17
C ALA A 30 4.68 -17.67 10.10
N ALA A 31 5.65 -18.51 10.39
CA ALA A 31 6.93 -18.10 10.97
C ALA A 31 7.70 -17.23 9.95
N PRO A 32 8.66 -16.39 10.37
CA PRO A 32 9.39 -15.51 9.45
C PRO A 32 10.07 -16.26 8.29
N ASP A 33 10.70 -17.39 8.56
CA ASP A 33 11.33 -18.24 7.54
C ASP A 33 10.30 -18.93 6.62
N GLU A 34 9.14 -19.30 7.13
CA GLU A 34 8.05 -19.85 6.31
C GLU A 34 7.51 -18.78 5.34
N LEU A 35 7.36 -17.54 5.79
CA LEU A 35 6.92 -16.45 4.92
C LEU A 35 7.96 -16.15 3.84
N ASP A 36 9.26 -16.18 4.17
CA ASP A 36 10.36 -16.03 3.22
C ASP A 36 10.38 -17.17 2.19
N ARG A 37 10.18 -18.41 2.62
CA ARG A 37 10.05 -19.58 1.72
C ARG A 37 8.83 -19.47 0.81
N LEU A 38 7.70 -18.99 1.31
CA LEU A 38 6.51 -18.74 0.50
C LEU A 38 6.74 -17.62 -0.54
N MET A 39 7.43 -16.53 -0.18
CA MET A 39 7.85 -15.51 -1.15
C MET A 39 8.70 -16.11 -2.26
N ALA A 40 9.68 -16.93 -1.91
CA ALA A 40 10.55 -17.60 -2.88
C ALA A 40 9.76 -18.56 -3.78
N ALA A 41 8.84 -19.36 -3.21
CA ALA A 41 7.98 -20.27 -3.97
C ALA A 41 7.10 -19.51 -4.98
N VAL A 42 6.47 -18.40 -4.56
CA VAL A 42 5.68 -17.57 -5.49
C VAL A 42 6.53 -17.01 -6.62
N CYS A 43 7.75 -16.54 -6.33
CA CYS A 43 8.67 -16.02 -7.36
C CYS A 43 9.19 -17.11 -8.31
N ALA A 44 9.31 -18.35 -7.84
CA ALA A 44 9.69 -19.48 -8.68
C ALA A 44 8.53 -19.96 -9.58
N SER A 45 7.30 -19.89 -9.07
CA SER A 45 6.11 -20.36 -9.78
C SER A 45 5.62 -19.40 -10.86
N VAL A 46 5.74 -18.08 -10.64
CA VAL A 46 5.22 -17.05 -11.56
C VAL A 46 6.21 -15.89 -11.70
N PRO A 47 6.24 -15.17 -12.86
CA PRO A 47 7.23 -14.12 -13.13
C PRO A 47 6.98 -12.87 -12.28
N VAL A 48 7.50 -12.83 -11.06
CA VAL A 48 7.47 -11.67 -10.17
C VAL A 48 8.70 -10.80 -10.45
N ASN A 49 8.50 -9.50 -10.70
CA ASN A 49 9.58 -8.53 -10.93
C ASN A 49 9.65 -7.44 -9.84
N LYS A 50 8.68 -7.45 -8.94
CA LYS A 50 8.58 -6.48 -7.86
C LYS A 50 7.92 -7.11 -6.64
N ILE A 51 8.53 -6.91 -5.47
CA ILE A 51 7.94 -7.24 -4.16
C ILE A 51 7.73 -5.95 -3.38
N ARG A 52 6.57 -5.85 -2.72
CA ARG A 52 6.31 -4.76 -1.77
C ARG A 52 5.88 -5.31 -0.44
N LEU A 53 6.67 -5.01 0.58
CA LEU A 53 6.34 -5.35 1.94
C LEU A 53 5.31 -4.34 2.47
N THR A 54 4.34 -4.85 3.19
CA THR A 54 3.22 -4.12 3.77
C THR A 54 2.71 -4.91 4.99
N GLY A 55 1.48 -4.66 5.42
CA GLY A 55 0.85 -5.37 6.53
C GLY A 55 -0.24 -4.50 7.12
N GLY A 56 -0.46 -4.59 8.41
CA GLY A 56 -0.98 -3.50 9.19
C GLY A 56 0.05 -2.37 9.14
N GLU A 57 1.11 -2.46 9.98
CA GLU A 57 2.28 -1.61 9.85
C GLU A 57 3.56 -2.46 9.83
N PRO A 58 4.24 -2.57 8.68
CA PRO A 58 5.38 -3.48 8.53
C PRO A 58 6.58 -3.12 9.42
N THR A 59 6.75 -1.85 9.80
CA THR A 59 7.83 -1.42 10.70
C THR A 59 7.67 -1.93 12.14
N LEU A 60 6.55 -2.56 12.46
CA LEU A 60 6.33 -3.27 13.73
C LEU A 60 6.71 -4.76 13.65
N CYS A 61 7.05 -5.27 12.47
CA CYS A 61 7.51 -6.65 12.30
C CYS A 61 9.00 -6.75 12.66
N PRO A 62 9.38 -7.54 13.68
CA PRO A 62 10.78 -7.67 14.07
C PRO A 62 11.67 -8.25 12.97
N SER A 63 11.10 -9.06 12.09
CA SER A 63 11.81 -9.72 10.98
C SER A 63 11.76 -8.92 9.67
N LEU A 64 11.33 -7.63 9.69
CA LEU A 64 11.18 -6.82 8.48
C LEU A 64 12.47 -6.77 7.66
N THR A 65 13.61 -6.56 8.30
CA THR A 65 14.92 -6.48 7.64
C THR A 65 15.29 -7.80 6.94
N GLN A 66 15.00 -8.94 7.58
CA GLN A 66 15.18 -10.28 7.00
C GLN A 66 14.31 -10.42 5.73
N HIS A 67 13.01 -10.09 5.81
CA HIS A 67 12.09 -10.17 4.67
C HIS A 67 12.52 -9.26 3.52
N ILE A 68 13.08 -8.07 3.79
CA ILE A 68 13.63 -7.18 2.77
C ILE A 68 14.84 -7.82 2.09
N ARG A 69 15.78 -8.43 2.84
CA ARG A 69 16.95 -9.14 2.27
C ARG A 69 16.51 -10.29 1.37
N THR A 70 15.56 -11.10 1.84
CA THR A 70 14.98 -12.19 1.02
C THR A 70 14.37 -11.62 -0.27
N ALA A 71 13.54 -10.58 -0.17
CA ALA A 71 12.93 -9.94 -1.33
C ALA A 71 13.98 -9.37 -2.31
N ALA A 72 15.05 -8.75 -1.81
CA ALA A 72 16.12 -8.18 -2.63
C ALA A 72 16.95 -9.24 -3.36
N TRP A 73 17.04 -10.44 -2.81
CA TRP A 73 17.66 -11.57 -3.49
C TRP A 73 16.77 -12.12 -4.61
N LEU A 74 15.44 -12.05 -4.45
CA LEU A 74 14.47 -12.61 -5.39
C LEU A 74 14.15 -11.70 -6.58
N VAL A 75 14.10 -10.36 -6.36
CA VAL A 75 13.65 -9.40 -7.37
C VAL A 75 14.42 -8.09 -7.33
N PRO A 76 14.55 -7.38 -8.47
CA PRO A 76 15.29 -6.10 -8.51
C PRO A 76 14.55 -4.93 -7.84
N THR A 77 13.23 -5.03 -7.68
CA THR A 77 12.43 -3.93 -7.12
C THR A 77 11.80 -4.34 -5.81
N VAL A 78 12.34 -3.82 -4.70
CA VAL A 78 11.82 -4.04 -3.35
C VAL A 78 11.25 -2.74 -2.79
N GLY A 79 9.95 -2.76 -2.50
CA GLY A 79 9.23 -1.62 -1.95
C GLY A 79 8.73 -1.85 -0.53
N LEU A 80 8.52 -0.77 0.19
CA LEU A 80 7.83 -0.75 1.48
C LEU A 80 6.65 0.21 1.38
N THR A 81 5.50 -0.17 1.95
CA THR A 81 4.40 0.76 2.26
C THR A 81 4.26 0.82 3.78
N THR A 82 4.35 2.00 4.36
CA THR A 82 4.37 2.22 5.80
C THR A 82 3.59 3.48 6.17
N ASN A 83 3.07 3.55 7.39
CA ASN A 83 2.51 4.77 7.94
C ASN A 83 3.58 5.79 8.39
N GLY A 84 4.84 5.41 8.39
CA GLY A 84 5.97 6.30 8.65
C GLY A 84 6.23 6.67 10.11
N VAL A 85 5.40 6.26 11.06
CA VAL A 85 5.50 6.72 12.48
C VAL A 85 6.85 6.40 13.12
N VAL A 86 7.46 5.26 12.79
CA VAL A 86 8.75 4.84 13.35
C VAL A 86 9.83 4.65 12.30
N LEU A 87 9.56 5.01 11.05
CA LEU A 87 10.38 4.69 9.89
C LEU A 87 11.76 5.36 9.96
N GLU A 88 11.86 6.62 10.39
CA GLU A 88 13.10 7.41 10.34
C GLU A 88 14.30 6.65 10.92
N ARG A 89 14.14 6.04 12.08
CA ARG A 89 15.22 5.30 12.75
C ARG A 89 15.63 3.99 12.05
N LEU A 90 14.75 3.44 11.20
CA LEU A 90 14.97 2.17 10.51
C LEU A 90 15.57 2.34 9.11
N LEU A 91 15.49 3.54 8.54
CA LEU A 91 15.86 3.80 7.14
C LEU A 91 17.27 3.30 6.77
N PRO A 92 18.34 3.52 7.57
CA PRO A 92 19.68 3.04 7.20
C PRO A 92 19.72 1.52 7.04
N GLU A 93 19.20 0.79 8.03
CA GLU A 93 19.18 -0.68 8.05
C GLU A 93 18.34 -1.26 6.90
N LEU A 94 17.14 -0.68 6.66
CA LEU A 94 16.25 -1.15 5.59
C LEU A 94 16.86 -0.91 4.20
N ARG A 95 17.58 0.21 4.03
CA ARG A 95 18.29 0.50 2.78
C ARG A 95 19.44 -0.47 2.53
N GLU A 96 20.25 -0.74 3.55
CA GLU A 96 21.34 -1.73 3.48
C GLU A 96 20.80 -3.13 3.18
N ALA A 97 19.61 -3.47 3.69
CA ALA A 97 18.92 -4.73 3.39
C ALA A 97 18.44 -4.84 1.94
N GLY A 98 18.46 -3.75 1.15
CA GLY A 98 18.06 -3.75 -0.26
C GLY A 98 16.73 -3.04 -0.56
N LEU A 99 16.12 -2.34 0.42
CA LEU A 99 14.93 -1.51 0.16
C LEU A 99 15.28 -0.39 -0.82
N ASN A 100 14.56 -0.31 -1.95
CA ASN A 100 14.83 0.68 -2.99
C ASN A 100 13.60 1.48 -3.45
N ARG A 101 12.40 1.18 -2.94
CA ARG A 101 11.17 1.95 -3.22
C ARG A 101 10.37 2.14 -1.94
N LEU A 102 9.91 3.37 -1.72
CA LEU A 102 9.19 3.72 -0.49
C LEU A 102 7.89 4.46 -0.80
N ASN A 103 6.80 4.02 -0.18
CA ASN A 103 5.54 4.74 -0.10
C ASN A 103 5.23 4.99 1.38
N ILE A 104 4.88 6.23 1.73
CA ILE A 104 4.45 6.58 3.08
C ILE A 104 2.97 6.98 3.01
N SER A 105 2.16 6.49 3.93
CA SER A 105 0.75 6.87 4.04
C SER A 105 0.61 8.15 4.82
N LEU A 106 -0.13 9.13 4.28
CA LEU A 106 -0.39 10.42 4.94
C LEU A 106 -1.73 10.99 4.44
N ASP A 107 -2.75 10.90 5.27
CA ASP A 107 -4.14 11.24 4.89
C ASP A 107 -4.52 12.70 5.20
N ALA A 108 -3.62 13.47 5.83
CA ALA A 108 -3.84 14.88 6.15
C ALA A 108 -2.53 15.68 6.13
N ALA A 109 -2.62 16.99 5.96
CA ALA A 109 -1.48 17.91 5.88
C ALA A 109 -1.13 18.58 7.21
N ASP A 110 -1.85 18.29 8.29
CA ASP A 110 -1.67 18.84 9.63
C ASP A 110 -1.97 17.81 10.73
N SER A 111 -1.59 18.15 11.98
CA SER A 111 -1.76 17.27 13.15
C SER A 111 -3.22 17.01 13.49
N GLU A 112 -4.09 17.98 13.32
CA GLU A 112 -5.51 17.82 13.66
C GLU A 112 -6.22 16.90 12.69
N GLY A 113 -6.04 17.13 11.38
CA GLY A 113 -6.56 16.26 10.32
C GLY A 113 -5.99 14.85 10.43
N PHE A 114 -4.69 14.72 10.71
CA PHE A 114 -4.05 13.43 10.90
C PHE A 114 -4.65 12.68 12.11
N ARG A 115 -4.88 13.37 13.24
CA ARG A 115 -5.53 12.79 14.41
C ARG A 115 -6.97 12.35 14.13
N ARG A 116 -7.73 13.15 13.38
CA ARG A 116 -9.09 12.76 12.95
C ARG A 116 -9.07 11.49 12.09
N ALA A 117 -8.18 11.41 11.12
CA ALA A 117 -8.09 10.27 10.20
C ALA A 117 -7.56 8.99 10.86
N THR A 118 -6.59 9.11 11.80
CA THR A 118 -5.84 7.96 12.34
C THR A 118 -6.10 7.66 13.80
N ARG A 119 -6.85 8.50 14.52
CA ARG A 119 -7.09 8.48 15.97
C ARG A 119 -5.82 8.63 16.84
N HIS A 120 -4.70 9.06 16.23
CA HIS A 120 -3.41 9.24 16.91
C HIS A 120 -2.75 10.54 16.46
N ASP A 121 -2.08 11.23 17.38
CA ASP A 121 -1.26 12.41 17.04
C ASP A 121 0.17 11.98 16.76
N ARG A 122 0.47 11.70 15.49
CA ARG A 122 1.79 11.28 15.01
C ARG A 122 2.24 12.01 13.74
N PHE A 123 1.56 13.08 13.36
CA PHE A 123 1.84 13.83 12.13
C PHE A 123 3.31 14.27 12.03
N ALA A 124 3.85 14.87 13.10
CA ALA A 124 5.23 15.34 13.12
C ALA A 124 6.25 14.21 12.89
N ALA A 125 6.01 13.00 13.45
CA ALA A 125 6.87 11.84 13.25
C ALA A 125 6.82 11.35 11.81
N VAL A 126 5.64 11.34 11.18
CA VAL A 126 5.50 10.95 9.76
C VAL A 126 6.19 11.95 8.84
N LEU A 127 6.01 13.26 9.08
CA LEU A 127 6.69 14.30 8.31
C LEU A 127 8.22 14.24 8.47
N GLY A 128 8.70 13.96 9.68
CA GLY A 128 10.12 13.68 9.96
C GLY A 128 10.64 12.52 9.15
N SER A 129 9.90 11.42 9.08
CA SER A 129 10.22 10.24 8.28
C SER A 129 10.24 10.51 6.78
N ILE A 130 9.32 11.32 6.26
CA ILE A 130 9.32 11.74 4.84
C ILE A 130 10.62 12.51 4.52
N ARG A 131 10.98 13.48 5.35
CA ARG A 131 12.20 14.28 5.18
C ARG A 131 13.47 13.43 5.32
N ALA A 132 13.49 12.50 6.25
CA ALA A 132 14.59 11.56 6.43
C ALA A 132 14.74 10.61 5.23
N ALA A 133 13.64 10.10 4.67
CA ALA A 133 13.64 9.25 3.47
C ALA A 133 14.21 10.01 2.24
N LYS A 134 13.88 11.30 2.08
CA LYS A 134 14.48 12.16 1.03
C LYS A 134 15.98 12.29 1.23
N ARG A 135 16.45 12.65 2.45
CA ARG A 135 17.88 12.75 2.75
C ARG A 135 18.62 11.42 2.52
N ALA A 136 17.95 10.29 2.78
CA ALA A 136 18.48 8.96 2.50
C ALA A 136 18.47 8.59 1.00
N GLY A 137 17.99 9.47 0.10
CA GLY A 137 18.01 9.29 -1.35
C GLY A 137 16.98 8.29 -1.88
N PHE A 138 15.85 8.11 -1.20
CA PHE A 138 14.71 7.38 -1.76
C PHE A 138 14.01 8.25 -2.83
N THR A 139 14.27 7.92 -4.11
CA THR A 139 13.72 8.65 -5.27
C THR A 139 13.19 7.65 -6.29
N PRO A 140 11.96 7.82 -6.81
CA PRO A 140 10.95 8.77 -6.35
C PRO A 140 10.35 8.36 -4.99
N LEU A 141 10.15 9.34 -4.10
CA LEU A 141 9.40 9.17 -2.86
C LEU A 141 7.93 9.50 -3.11
N LYS A 142 7.03 8.62 -2.66
CA LYS A 142 5.59 8.80 -2.85
C LYS A 142 4.87 8.78 -1.52
N ILE A 143 3.95 9.71 -1.33
CA ILE A 143 2.93 9.62 -0.30
C ILE A 143 1.61 9.16 -0.90
N ASN A 144 0.86 8.36 -0.15
CA ASN A 144 -0.49 7.92 -0.50
C ASN A 144 -1.46 8.47 0.54
N ALA A 145 -2.56 9.04 0.08
CA ALA A 145 -3.67 9.50 0.91
C ALA A 145 -4.95 8.77 0.49
N VAL A 146 -5.64 8.12 1.43
CA VAL A 146 -7.00 7.65 1.20
C VAL A 146 -7.92 8.85 1.29
N ALA A 147 -8.56 9.18 0.17
CA ALA A 147 -9.40 10.35 0.06
C ALA A 147 -10.85 10.03 0.47
N THR A 148 -11.39 10.90 1.30
CA THR A 148 -12.78 10.94 1.72
C THR A 148 -13.31 12.37 1.58
N ILE A 149 -14.60 12.57 1.74
CA ILE A 149 -15.21 13.91 1.75
C ILE A 149 -14.55 14.86 2.77
N ASP A 150 -13.97 14.32 3.87
CA ASP A 150 -13.27 15.09 4.92
C ASP A 150 -11.81 15.42 4.57
N THR A 151 -11.27 14.86 3.49
CA THR A 151 -9.90 15.12 3.06
C THR A 151 -9.77 16.53 2.52
N ASP A 152 -8.74 17.27 2.92
CA ASP A 152 -8.34 18.51 2.24
C ASP A 152 -7.29 18.21 1.15
N PRO A 153 -7.71 18.03 -0.12
CA PRO A 153 -6.80 17.66 -1.19
C PRO A 153 -5.81 18.79 -1.51
N ALA A 154 -6.21 20.05 -1.34
CA ALA A 154 -5.36 21.20 -1.64
C ALA A 154 -4.25 21.37 -0.59
N ALA A 155 -4.56 21.20 0.69
CA ALA A 155 -3.54 21.22 1.74
C ALA A 155 -2.51 20.09 1.55
N LEU A 156 -2.96 18.87 1.24
CA LEU A 156 -2.06 17.73 0.92
C LEU A 156 -1.21 18.00 -0.32
N ALA A 157 -1.78 18.57 -1.39
CA ALA A 157 -1.05 18.90 -2.60
C ALA A 157 0.02 19.99 -2.32
N ARG A 158 -0.32 21.05 -1.57
CA ARG A 158 0.64 22.09 -1.16
C ARG A 158 1.76 21.52 -0.30
N LEU A 159 1.45 20.61 0.63
CA LEU A 159 2.46 19.90 1.42
C LEU A 159 3.39 19.08 0.51
N ALA A 160 2.84 18.32 -0.43
CA ALA A 160 3.62 17.51 -1.36
C ALA A 160 4.54 18.38 -2.24
N ILE A 161 4.06 19.52 -2.71
CA ILE A 161 4.84 20.51 -3.46
C ILE A 161 5.97 21.08 -2.60
N ALA A 162 5.68 21.53 -1.39
CA ALA A 162 6.65 22.10 -0.48
C ALA A 162 7.75 21.09 -0.09
N GLU A 163 7.40 19.83 0.08
CA GLU A 163 8.35 18.77 0.39
C GLU A 163 9.03 18.20 -0.88
N GLY A 164 8.57 18.51 -2.10
CA GLY A 164 9.08 17.96 -3.37
C GLY A 164 8.94 16.43 -3.42
N ILE A 165 7.73 15.92 -3.26
CA ILE A 165 7.38 14.50 -3.26
C ILE A 165 6.12 14.25 -4.08
N HIS A 166 5.97 13.04 -4.61
CA HIS A 166 4.76 12.68 -5.37
C HIS A 166 3.62 12.31 -4.40
N LEU A 167 2.42 12.82 -4.67
CA LEU A 167 1.21 12.49 -3.91
C LEU A 167 0.28 11.62 -4.76
N ARG A 168 -0.30 10.59 -4.15
CA ARG A 168 -1.37 9.79 -4.75
C ARG A 168 -2.59 9.77 -3.87
N PHE A 169 -3.71 10.21 -4.38
CA PHE A 169 -5.02 10.03 -3.80
C PHE A 169 -5.57 8.65 -4.16
N ILE A 170 -6.09 7.94 -3.19
CA ILE A 170 -6.71 6.62 -3.35
C ILE A 170 -8.19 6.78 -3.00
N GLU A 171 -9.09 6.43 -3.91
CA GLU A 171 -10.52 6.37 -3.60
C GLU A 171 -10.78 5.43 -2.44
N LEU A 172 -11.63 5.85 -1.50
CA LEU A 172 -12.07 5.02 -0.40
C LEU A 172 -12.79 3.78 -0.95
N MET A 173 -12.30 2.62 -0.56
CA MET A 173 -12.86 1.33 -0.98
C MET A 173 -13.83 0.79 0.08
N ASP A 174 -14.87 0.11 -0.36
CA ASP A 174 -15.86 -0.55 0.51
C ASP A 174 -15.27 -1.84 1.10
N ILE A 175 -14.42 -1.68 2.13
CA ILE A 175 -13.69 -2.80 2.75
C ILE A 175 -13.75 -2.67 4.29
N GLY A 176 -14.17 -3.75 4.94
CA GLY A 176 -14.14 -3.89 6.38
C GLY A 176 -14.92 -2.79 7.10
N VAL A 177 -14.25 -2.04 7.97
CA VAL A 177 -14.90 -0.99 8.78
C VAL A 177 -15.44 0.17 7.94
N ALA A 178 -14.88 0.42 6.77
CA ALA A 178 -15.36 1.46 5.89
C ALA A 178 -16.76 1.17 5.33
N HIS A 179 -17.19 -0.10 5.32
CA HIS A 179 -18.49 -0.51 4.80
C HIS A 179 -19.67 0.18 5.51
N ALA A 180 -19.53 0.47 6.78
CA ALA A 180 -20.61 1.04 7.60
C ALA A 180 -21.07 2.43 7.14
N ASP A 181 -20.15 3.24 6.61
CA ASP A 181 -20.37 4.64 6.22
C ASP A 181 -19.74 4.99 4.86
N TRP A 182 -19.42 3.97 4.06
CA TRP A 182 -18.70 4.14 2.80
C TRP A 182 -19.43 5.09 1.84
N ALA A 183 -20.73 4.94 1.68
CA ALA A 183 -21.54 5.75 0.75
C ALA A 183 -21.52 7.25 1.10
N ASP A 184 -21.47 7.56 2.39
CA ASP A 184 -21.44 8.94 2.88
C ASP A 184 -20.05 9.56 2.84
N ARG A 185 -18.99 8.74 2.80
CA ARG A 185 -17.59 9.19 2.88
C ARG A 185 -16.84 9.10 1.57
N HIS A 186 -17.32 8.28 0.65
CA HIS A 186 -16.64 8.09 -0.65
C HIS A 186 -16.70 9.38 -1.47
N GLU A 187 -15.55 9.81 -1.96
CA GLU A 187 -15.41 10.93 -2.88
C GLU A 187 -14.72 10.45 -4.16
N PRO A 188 -15.34 10.61 -5.34
CA PRO A 188 -14.74 10.21 -6.60
C PRO A 188 -13.56 11.12 -6.95
N ALA A 189 -12.58 10.58 -7.68
CA ALA A 189 -11.39 11.33 -8.09
C ALA A 189 -11.71 12.58 -8.94
N SER A 190 -12.84 12.61 -9.65
CA SER A 190 -13.32 13.82 -10.36
C SER A 190 -13.60 14.96 -9.41
N ALA A 191 -14.34 14.70 -8.32
CA ALA A 191 -14.65 15.71 -7.32
C ALA A 191 -13.39 16.22 -6.59
N LEU A 192 -12.45 15.33 -6.28
CA LEU A 192 -11.15 15.74 -5.73
C LEU A 192 -10.39 16.69 -6.66
N ARG A 193 -10.41 16.45 -7.97
CA ARG A 193 -9.76 17.35 -8.95
C ARG A 193 -10.45 18.71 -9.00
N GLU A 194 -11.77 18.73 -9.04
CA GLU A 194 -12.55 19.99 -9.00
C GLU A 194 -12.23 20.82 -7.75
N ARG A 195 -12.12 20.17 -6.58
CA ARG A 195 -11.73 20.84 -5.32
C ARG A 195 -10.31 21.37 -5.35
N LEU A 196 -9.36 20.67 -6.00
CA LEU A 196 -7.99 21.14 -6.21
C LEU A 196 -8.00 22.43 -7.05
N GLU A 197 -8.71 22.42 -8.18
CA GLU A 197 -8.81 23.58 -9.08
C GLU A 197 -9.48 24.77 -8.42
N GLN A 198 -10.61 24.56 -7.70
CA GLN A 198 -11.29 25.59 -6.94
C GLN A 198 -10.39 26.20 -5.85
N ALA A 199 -9.49 25.43 -5.29
CA ALA A 199 -8.49 25.90 -4.32
C ALA A 199 -7.22 26.51 -4.95
N GLY A 200 -7.20 26.69 -6.27
CA GLY A 200 -6.09 27.30 -7.01
C GLY A 200 -4.91 26.37 -7.26
N VAL A 201 -5.07 25.06 -7.11
CA VAL A 201 -4.07 24.05 -7.51
C VAL A 201 -4.39 23.60 -8.93
N ALA A 202 -3.86 24.32 -9.91
CA ALA A 202 -4.07 24.01 -11.33
C ALA A 202 -3.28 22.77 -11.73
N ILE A 203 -3.97 21.77 -12.30
CA ILE A 203 -3.40 20.48 -12.71
C ILE A 203 -3.70 20.19 -14.18
N ALA A 204 -2.82 19.42 -14.82
CA ALA A 204 -2.98 18.97 -16.20
C ALA A 204 -2.69 17.46 -16.30
N GLU A 205 -3.46 16.75 -17.13
CA GLU A 205 -3.23 15.33 -17.37
C GLU A 205 -1.85 15.06 -17.97
N ALA A 206 -1.22 13.99 -17.53
CA ALA A 206 0.09 13.55 -18.00
C ALA A 206 0.07 12.03 -18.27
N PRO A 207 -0.64 11.58 -19.34
CA PRO A 207 -0.87 10.17 -19.61
C PRO A 207 0.43 9.40 -19.93
N ASP A 208 1.47 10.06 -20.42
CA ASP A 208 2.83 9.52 -20.58
C ASP A 208 3.51 9.12 -19.26
N ARG A 209 2.99 9.62 -18.15
CA ARG A 209 3.46 9.33 -16.78
C ARG A 209 2.55 8.38 -16.01
N ASP A 210 1.48 7.89 -16.64
CA ASP A 210 0.54 6.98 -15.98
C ASP A 210 1.26 5.72 -15.46
N GLU A 211 0.88 5.32 -14.27
CA GLU A 211 1.31 4.06 -13.67
C GLU A 211 0.19 3.00 -13.83
N PRO A 212 0.51 1.71 -13.77
CA PRO A 212 -0.51 0.64 -13.98
C PRO A 212 -1.75 0.76 -13.09
N THR A 213 -1.69 1.54 -12.03
CA THR A 213 -2.78 1.68 -11.04
C THR A 213 -3.08 3.12 -10.67
N SER A 214 -2.47 4.11 -11.35
CA SER A 214 -2.63 5.52 -11.02
C SER A 214 -2.58 6.37 -12.29
N ARG A 215 -3.60 7.15 -12.53
CA ARG A 215 -3.57 8.23 -13.50
C ARG A 215 -2.78 9.39 -12.92
N VAL A 216 -1.95 10.05 -13.72
CA VAL A 216 -1.01 11.07 -13.24
C VAL A 216 -1.32 12.43 -13.83
N TRP A 217 -1.23 13.45 -12.99
CA TRP A 217 -1.35 14.88 -13.34
C TRP A 217 -0.09 15.62 -12.91
N THR A 218 0.34 16.54 -13.72
CA THR A 218 1.33 17.56 -13.36
C THR A 218 0.64 18.74 -12.68
N VAL A 219 1.39 19.48 -11.86
CA VAL A 219 0.93 20.72 -11.25
C VAL A 219 1.57 21.87 -11.99
N ASN A 220 0.77 22.86 -12.42
CA ASN A 220 1.28 24.01 -13.17
C ASN A 220 2.34 24.79 -12.36
N GLY A 221 3.46 25.08 -13.01
CA GLY A 221 4.58 25.77 -12.37
C GLY A 221 5.45 24.93 -11.42
N VAL A 222 5.20 23.62 -11.33
CA VAL A 222 5.98 22.68 -10.51
C VAL A 222 6.72 21.69 -11.42
N ASP A 223 8.00 21.44 -11.12
CA ASP A 223 8.77 20.41 -11.85
C ASP A 223 8.14 19.02 -11.64
N PRO A 224 7.69 18.35 -12.71
CA PRO A 224 7.11 17.02 -12.61
C PRO A 224 8.06 15.92 -12.13
N ALA A 225 9.38 16.18 -12.15
CA ALA A 225 10.36 15.28 -11.55
C ALA A 225 10.36 15.37 -10.02
N ALA A 226 9.99 16.53 -9.47
CA ALA A 226 9.87 16.74 -8.04
C ALA A 226 8.51 16.33 -7.49
N THR A 227 7.41 16.74 -8.17
CA THR A 227 6.05 16.48 -7.67
C THR A 227 5.08 16.24 -8.81
N THR A 228 4.29 15.19 -8.65
CA THR A 228 3.08 14.90 -9.46
C THR A 228 1.94 14.52 -8.52
N LEU A 229 0.70 14.70 -9.00
CA LEU A 229 -0.50 14.19 -8.34
C LEU A 229 -0.99 12.95 -9.09
N GLY A 230 -1.23 11.87 -8.37
CA GLY A 230 -1.79 10.64 -8.94
C GLY A 230 -3.17 10.35 -8.35
N PHE A 231 -4.03 9.71 -9.15
CA PHE A 231 -5.34 9.26 -8.69
C PHE A 231 -5.50 7.77 -8.95
N ILE A 232 -5.79 7.02 -7.88
CA ILE A 232 -6.01 5.56 -7.89
C ILE A 232 -7.52 5.33 -7.78
N THR A 233 -8.16 5.19 -8.94
CA THR A 233 -9.62 5.15 -9.12
C THR A 233 -10.13 3.71 -9.06
N THR A 234 -9.95 3.03 -7.93
CA THR A 234 -10.33 1.62 -7.79
C THR A 234 -11.83 1.39 -7.92
N VAL A 235 -12.65 2.38 -7.55
CA VAL A 235 -14.11 2.30 -7.51
C VAL A 235 -14.72 2.89 -8.77
N THR A 236 -14.39 4.14 -9.09
CA THR A 236 -15.07 4.87 -10.20
C THR A 236 -14.52 4.52 -11.58
N SER A 237 -13.26 4.10 -11.68
CA SER A 237 -12.63 3.65 -12.93
C SER A 237 -11.64 2.52 -12.66
N PRO A 238 -12.14 1.29 -12.42
CA PRO A 238 -11.30 0.14 -12.07
C PRO A 238 -10.31 -0.23 -13.17
N PHE A 239 -9.05 -0.46 -12.78
CA PHE A 239 -7.95 -0.86 -13.67
C PHE A 239 -7.70 -2.38 -13.66
N CYS A 240 -8.74 -3.21 -13.50
CA CYS A 240 -8.62 -4.66 -13.36
C CYS A 240 -7.94 -5.32 -14.55
N ALA A 241 -8.17 -4.82 -15.76
CA ALA A 241 -7.59 -5.37 -17.00
C ALA A 241 -6.05 -5.32 -17.04
N THR A 242 -5.45 -4.33 -16.38
CA THR A 242 -3.98 -4.13 -16.30
C THR A 242 -3.39 -4.52 -14.96
N CYS A 243 -4.22 -5.00 -14.02
CA CYS A 243 -3.79 -5.29 -12.65
C CYS A 243 -2.98 -6.59 -12.58
N ASP A 244 -1.68 -6.47 -12.35
CA ASP A 244 -0.73 -7.57 -12.19
C ASP A 244 -0.44 -7.94 -10.73
N ARG A 245 -1.21 -7.38 -9.76
CA ARG A 245 -0.95 -7.55 -8.32
C ARG A 245 -1.51 -8.85 -7.78
N ILE A 246 -0.67 -9.54 -6.99
CA ILE A 246 -1.06 -10.66 -6.12
C ILE A 246 -0.59 -10.35 -4.70
N ARG A 247 -1.15 -11.04 -3.70
CA ARG A 247 -0.92 -10.74 -2.29
C ARG A 247 -0.64 -12.01 -1.50
N LEU A 248 0.42 -12.01 -0.70
CA LEU A 248 0.73 -13.03 0.28
C LEU A 248 0.54 -12.43 1.67
N THR A 249 -0.24 -13.08 2.52
CA THR A 249 -0.53 -12.58 3.87
C THR A 249 0.40 -13.21 4.91
N SER A 250 0.52 -12.59 6.09
CA SER A 250 1.19 -13.12 7.29
C SER A 250 0.56 -14.45 7.77
N GLN A 251 -0.63 -14.77 7.28
CA GLN A 251 -1.33 -16.03 7.54
C GLN A 251 -0.97 -17.13 6.53
N GLY A 252 -0.05 -16.85 5.57
CA GLY A 252 0.35 -17.80 4.53
C GLY A 252 -0.67 -18.02 3.43
N ARG A 253 -1.58 -17.06 3.21
CA ARG A 253 -2.61 -17.15 2.16
C ARG A 253 -2.22 -16.30 0.96
N LEU A 254 -2.41 -16.87 -0.24
CA LEU A 254 -2.24 -16.17 -1.51
C LEU A 254 -3.60 -15.69 -2.02
N HIS A 255 -3.72 -14.37 -2.23
CA HIS A 255 -4.88 -13.73 -2.86
C HIS A 255 -4.47 -13.10 -4.19
N THR A 256 -5.28 -13.27 -5.21
CA THR A 256 -5.02 -12.69 -6.54
C THR A 256 -5.69 -11.33 -6.72
N CYS A 257 -6.61 -10.96 -5.84
CA CYS A 257 -7.29 -9.67 -5.81
C CYS A 257 -7.41 -9.17 -4.37
N LEU A 258 -7.48 -7.84 -4.19
CA LEU A 258 -7.76 -7.21 -2.89
C LEU A 258 -9.16 -7.60 -2.36
N PHE A 259 -10.11 -7.78 -3.26
CA PHE A 259 -11.51 -8.14 -2.96
C PHE A 259 -11.75 -9.66 -2.90
N ASP A 260 -10.71 -10.48 -3.05
CA ASP A 260 -10.81 -11.93 -2.88
C ASP A 260 -10.84 -12.27 -1.38
N GLU A 261 -11.98 -12.77 -0.91
CA GLU A 261 -12.19 -13.08 0.52
C GLU A 261 -11.53 -14.40 0.95
N ARG A 262 -11.39 -15.36 0.05
CA ARG A 262 -10.95 -16.71 0.40
C ARG A 262 -9.43 -16.86 0.32
N GLY A 263 -8.84 -16.54 -0.81
CA GLY A 263 -7.45 -16.85 -1.10
C GLY A 263 -7.14 -18.36 -1.02
N VAL A 264 -5.90 -18.72 -1.32
CA VAL A 264 -5.38 -20.08 -1.22
C VAL A 264 -4.45 -20.19 -0.02
N ASP A 265 -4.70 -21.16 0.88
CA ASP A 265 -3.82 -21.42 2.04
C ASP A 265 -2.61 -22.25 1.58
N LEU A 266 -1.43 -21.63 1.58
CA LEU A 266 -0.20 -22.28 1.11
C LEU A 266 0.62 -22.94 2.23
N LEU A 267 0.35 -22.58 3.51
CA LEU A 267 1.13 -23.10 4.65
C LEU A 267 1.07 -24.63 4.79
N PRO A 268 -0.08 -25.30 4.64
CA PRO A 268 -0.13 -26.75 4.77
C PRO A 268 0.77 -27.46 3.76
N LEU A 269 0.80 -26.98 2.50
CA LEU A 269 1.64 -27.56 1.45
C LEU A 269 3.13 -27.31 1.74
N LEU A 270 3.48 -26.09 2.18
CA LEU A 270 4.86 -25.76 2.56
C LEU A 270 5.35 -26.63 3.73
N ARG A 271 4.52 -26.83 4.75
CA ARG A 271 4.85 -27.62 5.96
C ARG A 271 4.94 -29.12 5.69
N ALA A 272 4.16 -29.60 4.72
CA ALA A 272 4.24 -30.98 4.24
C ALA A 272 5.43 -31.25 3.29
N ASP A 273 6.23 -30.19 2.98
CA ASP A 273 7.28 -30.21 1.97
C ASP A 273 6.80 -30.66 0.57
N ASP A 274 5.51 -30.47 0.31
CA ASP A 274 4.88 -30.76 -0.99
C ASP A 274 5.12 -29.59 -1.97
N LEU A 275 6.34 -29.52 -2.50
CA LEU A 275 6.75 -28.45 -3.41
C LEU A 275 6.02 -28.50 -4.75
N VAL A 276 5.63 -29.68 -5.20
CA VAL A 276 4.86 -29.89 -6.45
C VAL A 276 3.44 -29.35 -6.28
N GLY A 277 2.77 -29.74 -5.19
CA GLY A 277 1.43 -29.22 -4.86
C GLY A 277 1.45 -27.71 -4.62
N LEU A 278 2.50 -27.18 -3.98
CA LEU A 278 2.68 -25.75 -3.74
C LEU A 278 2.79 -24.96 -5.06
N ASP A 279 3.63 -25.39 -6.00
CA ASP A 279 3.77 -24.78 -7.33
C ASP A 279 2.45 -24.83 -8.11
N ALA A 280 1.81 -25.99 -8.13
CA ALA A 280 0.50 -26.18 -8.80
C ALA A 280 -0.58 -25.25 -8.23
N ALA A 281 -0.68 -25.14 -6.91
CA ALA A 281 -1.65 -24.27 -6.23
C ALA A 281 -1.42 -22.80 -6.56
N ILE A 282 -0.17 -22.34 -6.56
CA ILE A 282 0.20 -20.96 -6.91
C ILE A 282 -0.18 -20.66 -8.37
N ARG A 283 0.24 -21.52 -9.32
CA ARG A 283 -0.06 -21.35 -10.76
C ARG A 283 -1.55 -21.35 -11.04
N GLN A 284 -2.29 -22.28 -10.42
CA GLN A 284 -3.75 -22.36 -10.56
C GLN A 284 -4.43 -21.08 -10.05
N ALA A 285 -4.04 -20.60 -8.86
CA ALA A 285 -4.59 -19.38 -8.30
C ALA A 285 -4.35 -18.18 -9.23
N VAL A 286 -3.13 -18.03 -9.74
CA VAL A 286 -2.76 -16.91 -10.60
C VAL A 286 -3.43 -17.00 -11.98
N SER A 287 -3.54 -18.17 -12.58
CA SER A 287 -4.24 -18.36 -13.86
C SER A 287 -5.75 -18.09 -13.77
N ALA A 288 -6.34 -18.36 -12.60
CA ALA A 288 -7.75 -18.06 -12.33
C ALA A 288 -8.05 -16.61 -11.95
N LYS A 289 -7.02 -15.72 -11.98
CA LYS A 289 -7.20 -14.31 -11.63
C LYS A 289 -8.18 -13.62 -12.58
N ALA A 290 -9.26 -13.08 -12.01
CA ALA A 290 -10.29 -12.36 -12.72
C ALA A 290 -10.69 -11.08 -11.97
N PRO A 291 -11.33 -10.10 -12.61
CA PRO A 291 -11.97 -8.99 -11.91
C PRO A 291 -12.94 -9.51 -10.85
N PRO A 292 -13.03 -8.85 -9.68
CA PRO A 292 -13.95 -9.27 -8.65
C PRO A 292 -15.40 -9.04 -9.11
N PRO A 293 -16.35 -9.90 -8.70
CA PRO A 293 -17.76 -9.70 -9.03
C PRO A 293 -18.36 -8.46 -8.33
N ARG A 294 -17.75 -8.04 -7.23
CA ARG A 294 -18.08 -6.82 -6.47
C ARG A 294 -16.82 -6.20 -5.91
N PHE A 295 -16.78 -4.86 -5.85
CA PHE A 295 -15.70 -4.09 -5.22
C PHE A 295 -15.96 -3.88 -3.73
N GLN A 296 -16.28 -4.96 -3.03
CA GLN A 296 -16.62 -5.00 -1.62
C GLN A 296 -15.94 -6.19 -0.94
N ARG A 297 -15.54 -6.02 0.33
CA ARG A 297 -14.91 -7.06 1.14
C ARG A 297 -15.29 -6.89 2.61
N SER A 298 -15.67 -7.98 3.28
CA SER A 298 -16.01 -7.98 4.71
C SER A 298 -14.78 -7.96 5.64
N GLY A 299 -13.65 -8.53 5.20
CA GLY A 299 -12.42 -8.58 6.00
C GLY A 299 -11.70 -7.24 6.09
N ILE A 300 -11.03 -6.99 7.24
CA ILE A 300 -10.26 -5.76 7.47
C ILE A 300 -9.05 -5.64 6.53
N MET A 301 -8.72 -4.40 6.15
CA MET A 301 -7.64 -4.09 5.21
C MET A 301 -6.26 -4.57 5.72
N ALA A 302 -5.98 -4.43 7.01
CA ALA A 302 -4.71 -4.84 7.62
C ALA A 302 -4.40 -6.33 7.44
N GLY A 303 -5.41 -7.21 7.45
CA GLY A 303 -5.23 -8.65 7.29
C GLY A 303 -4.84 -9.11 5.87
N ILE A 304 -4.93 -8.23 4.88
CA ILE A 304 -4.59 -8.53 3.47
C ILE A 304 -3.45 -7.66 2.92
N GLY A 305 -2.89 -6.79 3.74
CA GLY A 305 -1.82 -5.91 3.34
C GLY A 305 -2.28 -4.81 2.38
N GLY A 306 -3.10 -3.94 2.87
CA GLY A 306 -3.68 -2.79 2.18
C GLY A 306 -2.70 -1.80 1.59
#